data_435debb939f96d0e062c360d19282a8c
#
_entry.id   435debb939f96d0e062c360d19282a8c
#
_cell.length_a   1.000
_cell.length_b   1.000
_cell.length_c   1.000
_cell.angle_alpha   90.00
_cell.angle_beta   90.00
_cell.angle_gamma   90.00
#
_symmetry.space_group_name_H-M   'P 1'
#
loop_
_entity.id
_entity.type
_entity.pdbx_description
1 polymer ?
#
loop_
_entity_poly.entity_id
_entity_poly.type
_entity_poly.pdbx_seq_one_letter_code
_entity_poly.pdbx_strand_id
1 'polypeptide(L)'
;MAKTEKPATEAKKARVSREEAVQLFLNATMRLLEEKPILDITLQDIANKAGLNHGYVFRYFGTRLDLFFAVTEELARLAEHAVTNEIERRSQMGEDVIPLNFSVAEVGRAYLRQRQAVIQYLVTAGVDPTRFSETSRKTTEYFAQQFVNFGMNERMAITQATKLSILLWAEGSVASIFGVSKNEADDIRALSLDMIVHANDISNRLGWD
;
A
#
# COMPACT_ATOMS: atom_id res chain seq x y z
N MET A 1 47.09 -47.27 9.30
CA MET A 1 45.93 -46.77 10.05
C MET A 1 45.74 -45.29 9.71
N ALA A 2 44.89 -44.99 8.76
CA ALA A 2 44.60 -43.63 8.34
C ALA A 2 43.34 -43.19 9.08
N LYS A 3 43.45 -42.11 9.89
CA LYS A 3 42.35 -41.47 10.56
C LYS A 3 41.61 -40.58 9.61
N THR A 4 40.37 -40.94 9.28
CA THR A 4 39.47 -40.16 8.46
C THR A 4 38.96 -38.99 9.30
N GLU A 5 39.40 -37.78 9.02
CA GLU A 5 38.82 -36.56 9.56
C GLU A 5 37.44 -36.30 8.95
N LYS A 6 36.46 -36.16 9.81
CA LYS A 6 35.10 -35.74 9.48
C LYS A 6 35.11 -34.23 9.22
N PRO A 7 34.55 -33.70 8.12
CA PRO A 7 34.48 -32.29 7.95
C PRO A 7 33.40 -31.73 8.89
N ALA A 8 33.83 -30.96 9.90
CA ALA A 8 32.98 -30.08 10.63
C ALA A 8 32.71 -28.84 9.77
N THR A 9 31.46 -28.54 9.50
CA THR A 9 30.91 -27.19 9.53
C THR A 9 29.48 -27.21 9.01
N GLU A 10 28.53 -27.67 9.82
CA GLU A 10 27.18 -27.12 9.71
C GLU A 10 27.23 -25.71 10.28
N ALA A 11 27.26 -24.71 9.39
CA ALA A 11 27.09 -23.32 9.75
C ALA A 11 25.75 -23.19 10.47
N LYS A 12 25.78 -22.89 11.77
CA LYS A 12 24.63 -22.63 12.63
C LYS A 12 23.85 -21.49 11.97
N LYS A 13 22.74 -21.83 11.28
CA LYS A 13 21.85 -20.85 10.65
C LYS A 13 21.46 -19.85 11.73
N ALA A 14 21.87 -18.58 11.58
CA ALA A 14 21.58 -17.52 12.54
C ALA A 14 20.08 -17.54 12.81
N ARG A 15 19.71 -17.50 14.09
CA ARG A 15 18.32 -17.58 14.53
C ARG A 15 17.66 -16.25 14.14
N VAL A 16 16.80 -16.28 13.12
CA VAL A 16 16.04 -15.12 12.64
C VAL A 16 15.20 -14.58 13.80
N SER A 17 15.27 -13.28 14.08
CA SER A 17 14.44 -12.64 15.09
C SER A 17 12.95 -12.73 14.75
N ARG A 18 12.06 -12.42 15.70
CA ARG A 18 10.62 -12.39 15.44
C ARG A 18 10.29 -11.32 14.41
N GLU A 19 10.86 -10.15 14.57
CA GLU A 19 10.65 -8.97 13.71
C GLU A 19 11.10 -9.25 12.27
N GLU A 20 12.29 -9.83 12.14
CA GLU A 20 12.81 -10.24 10.81
C GLU A 20 11.94 -11.31 10.18
N ALA A 21 11.47 -12.30 10.95
CA ALA A 21 10.59 -13.34 10.40
C ALA A 21 9.24 -12.78 9.95
N VAL A 22 8.64 -11.86 10.71
CA VAL A 22 7.41 -11.15 10.34
C VAL A 22 7.62 -10.40 9.04
N GLN A 23 8.71 -9.62 8.91
CA GLN A 23 8.99 -8.86 7.70
C GLN A 23 9.25 -9.77 6.49
N LEU A 24 9.93 -10.91 6.67
CA LEU A 24 10.12 -11.89 5.61
C LEU A 24 8.79 -12.45 5.10
N PHE A 25 7.83 -12.76 5.99
CA PHE A 25 6.50 -13.22 5.60
C PHE A 25 5.71 -12.14 4.86
N LEU A 26 5.73 -10.89 5.33
CA LEU A 26 5.06 -9.77 4.68
C LEU A 26 5.61 -9.55 3.26
N ASN A 27 6.94 -9.47 3.13
CA ASN A 27 7.62 -9.29 1.84
C ASN A 27 7.35 -10.47 0.87
N ALA A 28 7.38 -11.70 1.38
CA ALA A 28 7.07 -12.88 0.58
C ALA A 28 5.63 -12.87 0.07
N THR A 29 4.68 -12.47 0.92
CA THR A 29 3.26 -12.39 0.55
C THR A 29 3.04 -11.30 -0.50
N MET A 30 3.62 -10.11 -0.34
CA MET A 30 3.50 -9.01 -1.31
C MET A 30 4.07 -9.40 -2.68
N ARG A 31 5.22 -10.09 -2.73
CA ARG A 31 5.78 -10.60 -4.00
C ARG A 31 4.89 -11.65 -4.65
N LEU A 32 4.29 -12.55 -3.88
CA LEU A 32 3.36 -13.54 -4.43
C LEU A 32 2.09 -12.92 -4.99
N LEU A 33 1.62 -11.80 -4.40
CA LEU A 33 0.49 -11.02 -4.92
C LEU A 33 0.77 -10.37 -6.27
N GLU A 34 2.05 -10.16 -6.62
CA GLU A 34 2.47 -9.71 -7.96
C GLU A 34 2.54 -10.86 -8.97
N GLU A 35 2.74 -12.09 -8.49
CA GLU A 35 3.00 -13.26 -9.33
C GLU A 35 1.72 -14.05 -9.66
N LYS A 36 0.73 -14.05 -8.76
CA LYS A 36 -0.49 -14.86 -8.91
C LYS A 36 -1.69 -14.32 -8.14
N PRO A 37 -2.92 -14.73 -8.51
CA PRO A 37 -4.13 -14.34 -7.81
C PRO A 37 -4.09 -14.71 -6.32
N ILE A 38 -4.65 -13.86 -5.46
CA ILE A 38 -4.64 -14.03 -4.00
C ILE A 38 -5.28 -15.35 -3.54
N LEU A 39 -6.27 -15.85 -4.29
CA LEU A 39 -6.95 -17.12 -3.99
C LEU A 39 -6.00 -18.33 -4.15
N ASP A 40 -5.02 -18.23 -5.04
CA ASP A 40 -4.06 -19.29 -5.34
C ASP A 40 -2.81 -19.24 -4.44
N ILE A 41 -2.71 -18.25 -3.55
CA ILE A 41 -1.58 -18.12 -2.62
C ILE A 41 -1.86 -18.98 -1.39
N THR A 42 -1.05 -20.02 -1.18
CA THR A 42 -1.12 -20.87 0.01
C THR A 42 -0.13 -20.42 1.09
N LEU A 43 -0.36 -20.83 2.34
CA LEU A 43 0.61 -20.59 3.42
C LEU A 43 1.96 -21.27 3.15
N GLN A 44 1.95 -22.41 2.41
CA GLN A 44 3.17 -23.08 2.03
C GLN A 44 3.97 -22.27 1.00
N ASP A 45 3.29 -21.65 0.02
CA ASP A 45 3.96 -20.74 -0.94
C ASP A 45 4.63 -19.57 -0.23
N ILE A 46 3.91 -18.94 0.69
CA ILE A 46 4.43 -17.83 1.48
C ILE A 46 5.64 -18.27 2.30
N ALA A 47 5.55 -19.40 2.97
CA ALA A 47 6.65 -19.93 3.79
C ALA A 47 7.88 -20.29 2.94
N ASN A 48 7.67 -20.93 1.81
CA ASN A 48 8.74 -21.26 0.86
C ASN A 48 9.42 -19.98 0.33
N LYS A 49 8.63 -18.99 -0.06
CA LYS A 49 9.12 -17.70 -0.55
C LYS A 49 9.88 -16.91 0.52
N ALA A 50 9.44 -17.01 1.79
CA ALA A 50 10.10 -16.40 2.94
C ALA A 50 11.35 -17.18 3.41
N GLY A 51 11.54 -18.41 2.98
CA GLY A 51 12.60 -19.29 3.46
C GLY A 51 12.41 -19.76 4.92
N LEU A 52 11.14 -19.78 5.38
CA LEU A 52 10.76 -20.08 6.78
C LEU A 52 9.77 -21.26 6.84
N ASN A 53 9.59 -21.83 8.03
CA ASN A 53 8.56 -22.85 8.24
C ASN A 53 7.17 -22.22 8.34
N HIS A 54 6.16 -22.80 7.64
CA HIS A 54 4.80 -22.32 7.66
C HIS A 54 4.15 -22.25 9.06
N GLY A 55 4.58 -23.09 10.00
CA GLY A 55 4.11 -23.05 11.39
C GLY A 55 4.38 -21.71 12.07
N TYR A 56 5.37 -20.93 11.63
CA TYR A 56 5.62 -19.59 12.15
C TYR A 56 4.52 -18.59 11.78
N VAL A 57 3.77 -18.80 10.67
CA VAL A 57 2.63 -17.93 10.33
C VAL A 57 1.61 -17.97 11.47
N PHE A 58 1.21 -19.16 11.91
CA PHE A 58 0.26 -19.30 13.02
C PHE A 58 0.81 -18.72 14.33
N ARG A 59 2.10 -18.84 14.56
CA ARG A 59 2.73 -18.31 15.77
C ARG A 59 2.79 -16.78 15.80
N TYR A 60 3.00 -16.12 14.65
CA TYR A 60 3.24 -14.68 14.60
C TYR A 60 1.99 -13.88 14.23
N PHE A 61 1.13 -14.43 13.42
CA PHE A 61 -0.07 -13.74 12.91
C PHE A 61 -1.38 -14.34 13.47
N GLY A 62 -1.40 -15.60 13.84
CA GLY A 62 -2.60 -16.32 14.28
C GLY A 62 -3.27 -17.06 13.14
N THR A 63 -3.81 -16.37 12.16
CA THR A 63 -4.48 -16.97 11.01
C THR A 63 -3.90 -16.49 9.68
N ARG A 64 -4.31 -17.15 8.57
CA ARG A 64 -4.00 -16.66 7.22
C ARG A 64 -4.62 -15.28 6.97
N LEU A 65 -5.83 -15.04 7.45
CA LEU A 65 -6.50 -13.75 7.29
C LEU A 65 -5.79 -12.65 8.06
N ASP A 66 -5.28 -12.95 9.27
CA ASP A 66 -4.50 -11.97 10.05
C ASP A 66 -3.15 -11.65 9.39
N LEU A 67 -2.49 -12.62 8.71
CA LEU A 67 -1.33 -12.33 7.90
C LEU A 67 -1.69 -11.37 6.75
N PHE A 68 -2.76 -11.64 6.01
CA PHE A 68 -3.20 -10.74 4.92
C PHE A 68 -3.64 -9.38 5.46
N PHE A 69 -4.26 -9.32 6.65
CA PHE A 69 -4.53 -8.04 7.31
C PHE A 69 -3.25 -7.26 7.59
N ALA A 70 -2.23 -7.90 8.17
CA ALA A 70 -0.92 -7.27 8.40
C ALA A 70 -0.25 -6.81 7.09
N VAL A 71 -0.45 -7.53 5.98
CA VAL A 71 -0.01 -7.09 4.64
C VAL A 71 -0.69 -5.80 4.23
N THR A 72 -1.98 -5.58 4.53
CA THR A 72 -2.66 -4.30 4.20
C THR A 72 -2.08 -3.12 4.96
N GLU A 73 -1.68 -3.33 6.22
CA GLU A 73 -1.04 -2.30 7.05
C GLU A 73 0.36 -1.94 6.49
N GLU A 74 1.15 -2.96 6.14
CA GLU A 74 2.48 -2.76 5.56
C GLU A 74 2.42 -2.06 4.20
N LEU A 75 1.45 -2.40 3.35
CA LEU A 75 1.25 -1.75 2.05
C LEU A 75 0.86 -0.27 2.20
N ALA A 76 0.05 0.09 3.21
CA ALA A 76 -0.25 1.49 3.52
C ALA A 76 1.03 2.24 3.92
N ARG A 77 1.82 1.68 4.84
CA ARG A 77 3.10 2.25 5.28
C ARG A 77 4.10 2.43 4.13
N LEU A 78 4.19 1.45 3.23
CA LEU A 78 5.07 1.53 2.06
C LEU A 78 4.62 2.61 1.07
N ALA A 79 3.31 2.78 0.88
CA ALA A 79 2.77 3.84 0.03
C ALA A 79 3.13 5.23 0.57
N GLU A 80 2.92 5.47 1.86
CA GLU A 80 3.26 6.72 2.53
C GLU A 80 4.77 7.01 2.45
N HIS A 81 5.59 5.99 2.71
CA HIS A 81 7.05 6.13 2.66
C HIS A 81 7.56 6.40 1.24
N ALA A 82 6.99 5.75 0.23
CA ALA A 82 7.35 5.99 -1.17
C ALA A 82 7.05 7.43 -1.59
N VAL A 83 5.89 7.97 -1.20
CA VAL A 83 5.50 9.35 -1.48
C VAL A 83 6.40 10.34 -0.73
N THR A 84 6.68 10.12 0.55
CA THR A 84 7.58 10.97 1.34
C THR A 84 8.97 11.05 0.68
N ASN A 85 9.56 9.91 0.36
CA ASN A 85 10.88 9.85 -0.27
C ASN A 85 10.91 10.58 -1.61
N GLU A 86 9.85 10.48 -2.42
CA GLU A 86 9.78 11.17 -3.71
C GLU A 86 9.65 12.68 -3.54
N ILE A 87 8.87 13.14 -2.56
CA ILE A 87 8.78 14.57 -2.20
C ILE A 87 10.16 15.10 -1.78
N GLU A 88 10.85 14.40 -0.88
CA GLU A 88 12.18 14.78 -0.41
C GLU A 88 13.19 14.83 -1.56
N ARG A 89 13.19 13.80 -2.41
CA ARG A 89 14.08 13.72 -3.58
C ARG A 89 13.91 14.93 -4.51
N ARG A 90 12.67 15.30 -4.84
CA ARG A 90 12.38 16.44 -5.72
C ARG A 90 12.74 17.77 -5.07
N SER A 91 12.42 17.94 -3.79
CA SER A 91 12.78 19.12 -3.03
C SER A 91 14.31 19.35 -3.05
N GLN A 92 15.12 18.28 -2.90
CA GLN A 92 16.57 18.36 -3.00
C GLN A 92 17.07 18.74 -4.40
N MET A 93 16.31 18.44 -5.45
CA MET A 93 16.62 18.81 -6.83
C MET A 93 16.17 20.22 -7.20
N GLY A 94 15.48 20.94 -6.29
CA GLY A 94 14.90 22.26 -6.56
C GLY A 94 13.73 22.20 -7.54
N GLU A 95 13.14 21.04 -7.73
CA GLU A 95 11.93 20.88 -8.52
C GLU A 95 10.73 21.41 -7.72
N ASP A 96 9.84 22.16 -8.39
CA ASP A 96 8.55 22.54 -7.80
C ASP A 96 7.76 21.27 -7.47
N VAL A 97 7.75 20.92 -6.20
CA VAL A 97 6.94 19.83 -5.69
C VAL A 97 5.50 20.34 -5.57
N ILE A 98 4.78 20.39 -6.69
CA ILE A 98 3.32 20.36 -6.58
C ILE A 98 3.01 18.94 -6.10
N PRO A 99 2.47 18.76 -4.89
CA PRO A 99 2.39 17.47 -4.19
C PRO A 99 1.64 16.40 -4.91
N LEU A 100 0.95 16.77 -5.95
CA LEU A 100 0.18 15.88 -6.79
C LEU A 100 0.40 16.12 -8.28
N ASN A 101 1.61 16.49 -8.64
CA ASN A 101 2.07 16.04 -9.92
C ASN A 101 1.87 14.50 -9.91
N PHE A 102 1.16 13.98 -10.87
CA PHE A 102 0.81 12.56 -11.06
C PHE A 102 1.95 11.61 -10.72
N SER A 103 3.19 12.03 -10.94
CA SER A 103 4.38 11.23 -10.70
C SER A 103 4.71 11.02 -9.21
N VAL A 104 4.35 11.94 -8.31
CA VAL A 104 4.55 11.73 -6.86
C VAL A 104 3.50 10.75 -6.31
N ALA A 105 2.25 10.89 -6.75
CA ALA A 105 1.20 9.95 -6.36
C ALA A 105 1.41 8.55 -6.98
N GLU A 106 2.01 8.48 -8.16
CA GLU A 106 2.23 7.22 -8.89
C GLU A 106 3.18 6.26 -8.15
N VAL A 107 4.19 6.78 -7.42
CA VAL A 107 5.11 5.91 -6.66
C VAL A 107 4.42 5.14 -5.52
N GLY A 108 3.38 5.71 -4.90
CA GLY A 108 2.59 5.04 -3.87
C GLY A 108 1.44 4.17 -4.42
N ARG A 109 1.03 4.43 -5.65
CA ARG A 109 -0.19 3.88 -6.26
C ARG A 109 -0.18 2.35 -6.37
N ALA A 110 0.97 1.76 -6.73
CA ALA A 110 1.09 0.30 -6.84
C ALA A 110 0.80 -0.39 -5.51
N TYR A 111 1.33 0.14 -4.40
CA TYR A 111 1.08 -0.36 -3.06
C TYR A 111 -0.40 -0.22 -2.66
N LEU A 112 -1.02 0.94 -2.94
CA LEU A 112 -2.42 1.18 -2.62
C LEU A 112 -3.37 0.28 -3.43
N ARG A 113 -3.08 0.00 -4.71
CA ARG A 113 -3.84 -0.96 -5.53
C ARG A 113 -3.73 -2.38 -4.98
N GLN A 114 -2.52 -2.80 -4.63
CA GLN A 114 -2.31 -4.13 -4.05
C GLN A 114 -3.02 -4.25 -2.69
N ARG A 115 -2.92 -3.23 -1.83
CA ARG A 115 -3.65 -3.14 -0.57
C ARG A 115 -5.14 -3.32 -0.76
N GLN A 116 -5.72 -2.61 -1.71
CA GLN A 116 -7.13 -2.66 -2.03
C GLN A 116 -7.59 -4.06 -2.45
N ALA A 117 -6.83 -4.74 -3.32
CA ALA A 117 -7.15 -6.11 -3.73
C ALA A 117 -7.17 -7.07 -2.52
N VAL A 118 -6.22 -6.89 -1.59
CA VAL A 118 -6.19 -7.67 -0.35
C VAL A 118 -7.37 -7.35 0.56
N ILE A 119 -7.73 -6.07 0.75
CA ILE A 119 -8.92 -5.68 1.53
C ILE A 119 -10.18 -6.29 0.95
N GLN A 120 -10.37 -6.20 -0.36
CA GLN A 120 -11.54 -6.78 -1.04
C GLN A 120 -11.62 -8.29 -0.81
N TYR A 121 -10.51 -9.01 -0.91
CA TYR A 121 -10.44 -10.42 -0.58
C TYR A 121 -10.84 -10.68 0.88
N LEU A 122 -10.30 -9.93 1.84
CA LEU A 122 -10.56 -10.11 3.26
C LEU A 122 -12.04 -9.84 3.60
N VAL A 123 -12.64 -8.79 3.05
CA VAL A 123 -14.06 -8.48 3.21
C VAL A 123 -14.94 -9.61 2.62
N THR A 124 -14.59 -10.11 1.44
CA THR A 124 -15.29 -11.25 0.82
C THR A 124 -15.14 -12.52 1.66
N ALA A 125 -14.01 -12.69 2.37
CA ALA A 125 -13.79 -13.79 3.30
C ALA A 125 -14.47 -13.60 4.68
N GLY A 126 -15.25 -12.53 4.87
CA GLY A 126 -16.03 -12.27 6.08
C GLY A 126 -15.34 -11.42 7.14
N VAL A 127 -14.21 -10.79 6.81
CA VAL A 127 -13.58 -9.81 7.72
C VAL A 127 -14.40 -8.53 7.74
N ASP A 128 -14.71 -8.03 8.94
CA ASP A 128 -15.46 -6.78 9.11
C ASP A 128 -14.70 -5.60 8.47
N PRO A 129 -15.31 -4.88 7.50
CA PRO A 129 -14.70 -3.73 6.84
C PRO A 129 -14.23 -2.63 7.81
N THR A 130 -14.86 -2.49 8.97
CA THR A 130 -14.51 -1.47 9.96
C THR A 130 -13.10 -1.66 10.53
N ARG A 131 -12.55 -2.88 10.46
CA ARG A 131 -11.16 -3.16 10.86
C ARG A 131 -10.12 -2.37 10.06
N PHE A 132 -10.47 -1.94 8.84
CA PHE A 132 -9.56 -1.18 7.97
C PHE A 132 -9.73 0.33 8.13
N SER A 133 -10.76 0.78 8.86
CA SER A 133 -11.14 2.20 8.91
C SER A 133 -10.06 3.06 9.56
N GLU A 134 -9.42 2.60 10.62
CA GLU A 134 -8.38 3.36 11.33
C GLU A 134 -7.16 3.61 10.43
N THR A 135 -6.59 2.56 9.82
CA THR A 135 -5.43 2.70 8.93
C THR A 135 -5.79 3.46 7.67
N SER A 136 -6.96 3.20 7.07
CA SER A 136 -7.43 3.95 5.90
C SER A 136 -7.61 5.43 6.22
N ARG A 137 -8.11 5.77 7.41
CA ARG A 137 -8.24 7.15 7.85
C ARG A 137 -6.88 7.81 8.05
N LYS A 138 -5.94 7.16 8.73
CA LYS A 138 -4.57 7.65 8.91
C LYS A 138 -3.87 7.91 7.58
N THR A 139 -3.95 6.96 6.64
CA THR A 139 -3.38 7.13 5.30
C THR A 139 -4.03 8.31 4.56
N THR A 140 -5.35 8.47 4.65
CA THR A 140 -6.06 9.61 4.03
C THR A 140 -5.63 10.94 4.68
N GLU A 141 -5.49 10.98 6.00
CA GLU A 141 -5.02 12.17 6.74
C GLU A 141 -3.56 12.51 6.40
N TYR A 142 -2.70 11.51 6.24
CA TYR A 142 -1.33 11.71 5.76
C TYR A 142 -1.33 12.42 4.39
N PHE A 143 -2.12 11.95 3.42
CA PHE A 143 -2.21 12.61 2.11
C PHE A 143 -2.86 13.99 2.20
N ALA A 144 -3.87 14.18 3.04
CA ALA A 144 -4.47 15.49 3.28
C ALA A 144 -3.45 16.48 3.83
N GLN A 145 -2.57 16.04 4.74
CA GLN A 145 -1.51 16.91 5.27
C GLN A 145 -0.54 17.36 4.18
N GLN A 146 -0.24 16.48 3.19
CA GLN A 146 0.57 16.90 2.05
C GLN A 146 -0.12 18.04 1.27
N PHE A 147 -1.43 17.99 1.07
CA PHE A 147 -2.19 19.08 0.44
C PHE A 147 -2.15 20.38 1.26
N VAL A 148 -2.30 20.27 2.58
CA VAL A 148 -2.20 21.44 3.49
C VAL A 148 -0.82 22.08 3.41
N ASN A 149 0.25 21.28 3.39
CA ASN A 149 1.63 21.77 3.25
C ASN A 149 1.86 22.58 1.97
N PHE A 150 0.99 22.41 0.98
CA PHE A 150 1.01 23.14 -0.30
C PHE A 150 -0.05 24.25 -0.38
N GLY A 151 -0.61 24.64 0.75
CA GLY A 151 -1.48 25.80 0.86
C GLY A 151 -2.97 25.53 0.62
N MET A 152 -3.39 24.27 0.57
CA MET A 152 -4.82 23.94 0.54
C MET A 152 -5.41 24.05 1.94
N ASN A 153 -6.63 24.59 2.09
CA ASN A 153 -7.28 24.60 3.39
C ASN A 153 -7.62 23.17 3.86
N GLU A 154 -7.67 22.96 5.18
CA GLU A 154 -7.81 21.65 5.81
C GLU A 154 -9.05 20.87 5.35
N ARG A 155 -10.21 21.57 5.26
CA ARG A 155 -11.47 20.94 4.84
C ARG A 155 -11.40 20.46 3.39
N MET A 156 -10.85 21.27 2.50
CA MET A 156 -10.64 20.90 1.10
C MET A 156 -9.60 19.79 0.99
N ALA A 157 -8.51 19.87 1.73
CA ALA A 157 -7.43 18.88 1.73
C ALA A 157 -7.93 17.47 2.08
N ILE A 158 -8.67 17.33 3.19
CA ILE A 158 -9.23 16.03 3.59
C ILE A 158 -10.29 15.53 2.60
N THR A 159 -11.08 16.45 2.02
CA THR A 159 -12.08 16.10 1.01
C THR A 159 -11.42 15.56 -0.26
N GLN A 160 -10.37 16.23 -0.75
CA GLN A 160 -9.63 15.78 -1.93
C GLN A 160 -8.89 14.46 -1.68
N ALA A 161 -8.24 14.30 -0.53
CA ALA A 161 -7.58 13.05 -0.17
C ALA A 161 -8.58 11.88 -0.09
N THR A 162 -9.75 12.10 0.49
CA THR A 162 -10.83 11.10 0.58
C THR A 162 -11.35 10.75 -0.82
N LYS A 163 -11.62 11.76 -1.65
CA LYS A 163 -12.06 11.56 -3.04
C LYS A 163 -11.06 10.73 -3.83
N LEU A 164 -9.77 11.05 -3.74
CA LEU A 164 -8.72 10.28 -4.43
C LEU A 164 -8.63 8.84 -3.94
N SER A 165 -8.76 8.62 -2.64
CA SER A 165 -8.80 7.27 -2.06
C SER A 165 -9.96 6.45 -2.63
N ILE A 166 -11.16 7.06 -2.75
CA ILE A 166 -12.34 6.40 -3.35
C ILE A 166 -12.13 6.14 -4.85
N LEU A 167 -11.56 7.10 -5.60
CA LEU A 167 -11.30 6.93 -7.03
C LEU A 167 -10.27 5.82 -7.29
N LEU A 168 -9.19 5.77 -6.54
CA LEU A 168 -8.21 4.68 -6.61
C LEU A 168 -8.88 3.32 -6.35
N TRP A 169 -9.82 3.29 -5.40
CA TRP A 169 -10.60 2.11 -5.10
C TRP A 169 -11.50 1.70 -6.30
N ALA A 170 -12.20 2.66 -6.88
CA ALA A 170 -13.08 2.43 -8.02
C ALA A 170 -12.30 1.95 -9.26
N GLU A 171 -11.18 2.60 -9.60
CA GLU A 171 -10.33 2.21 -10.73
C GLU A 171 -9.84 0.76 -10.63
N GLY A 172 -9.41 0.33 -9.44
CA GLY A 172 -8.88 -1.02 -9.24
C GLY A 172 -9.94 -2.14 -9.20
N SER A 173 -11.17 -1.81 -8.78
CA SER A 173 -12.19 -2.83 -8.47
C SER A 173 -13.34 -2.87 -9.45
N VAL A 174 -13.78 -1.73 -9.95
CA VAL A 174 -15.06 -1.64 -10.66
C VAL A 174 -15.00 -0.96 -12.03
N ALA A 175 -13.89 -0.32 -12.39
CA ALA A 175 -13.76 0.37 -13.67
C ALA A 175 -14.06 -0.55 -14.87
N SER A 176 -13.60 -1.79 -14.82
CA SER A 176 -13.89 -2.79 -15.87
C SER A 176 -15.37 -3.18 -15.93
N ILE A 177 -16.08 -3.15 -14.78
CA ILE A 177 -17.53 -3.45 -14.72
C ILE A 177 -18.32 -2.35 -15.43
N PHE A 178 -17.87 -1.09 -15.33
CA PHE A 178 -18.47 0.04 -16.03
C PHE A 178 -17.97 0.21 -17.46
N GLY A 179 -17.10 -0.67 -17.95
CA GLY A 179 -16.55 -0.59 -19.30
C GLY A 179 -15.65 0.64 -19.53
N VAL A 180 -15.07 1.20 -18.45
CA VAL A 180 -14.21 2.38 -18.53
C VAL A 180 -12.97 2.05 -19.35
N SER A 181 -12.80 2.73 -20.48
CA SER A 181 -11.61 2.63 -21.31
C SER A 181 -10.39 3.28 -20.66
N LYS A 182 -9.19 2.96 -21.17
CA LYS A 182 -7.96 3.61 -20.71
C LYS A 182 -8.01 5.13 -20.88
N ASN A 183 -8.54 5.62 -22.00
CA ASN A 183 -8.63 7.05 -22.28
C ASN A 183 -9.56 7.75 -21.28
N GLU A 184 -10.75 7.18 -21.02
CA GLU A 184 -11.67 7.73 -20.01
C GLU A 184 -11.05 7.73 -18.59
N ALA A 185 -10.30 6.71 -18.24
CA ALA A 185 -9.58 6.68 -16.95
C ALA A 185 -8.48 7.77 -16.91
N ASP A 186 -7.79 8.04 -18.03
CA ASP A 186 -6.80 9.11 -18.13
C ASP A 186 -7.48 10.49 -18.02
N ASP A 187 -8.64 10.69 -18.67
CA ASP A 187 -9.43 11.92 -18.59
C ASP A 187 -9.97 12.17 -17.16
N ILE A 188 -10.47 11.15 -16.47
CA ILE A 188 -10.90 11.23 -15.06
C ILE A 188 -9.73 11.67 -14.15
N ARG A 189 -8.55 11.12 -14.41
CA ARG A 189 -7.35 11.52 -13.67
C ARG A 189 -6.95 12.97 -13.94
N ALA A 190 -6.94 13.40 -15.21
CA ALA A 190 -6.63 14.76 -15.60
C ALA A 190 -7.60 15.77 -14.97
N LEU A 191 -8.91 15.48 -15.01
CA LEU A 191 -9.93 16.30 -14.34
C LEU A 191 -9.72 16.35 -12.83
N SER A 192 -9.38 15.22 -12.21
CA SER A 192 -9.13 15.17 -10.77
C SER A 192 -7.93 16.00 -10.36
N LEU A 193 -6.89 16.08 -11.19
CA LEU A 193 -5.73 16.96 -10.99
C LEU A 193 -6.08 18.43 -11.14
N ASP A 194 -6.83 18.80 -12.18
CA ASP A 194 -7.27 20.17 -12.40
C ASP A 194 -8.06 20.68 -11.19
N MET A 195 -8.94 19.84 -10.63
CA MET A 195 -9.67 20.15 -9.40
C MET A 195 -8.76 20.36 -8.18
N ILE A 196 -7.59 19.72 -8.14
CA ILE A 196 -6.63 19.92 -7.05
C ILE A 196 -5.88 21.24 -7.23
N VAL A 197 -5.44 21.56 -8.44
CA VAL A 197 -4.78 22.84 -8.75
C VAL A 197 -5.68 24.03 -8.42
N HIS A 198 -6.98 23.92 -8.68
CA HIS A 198 -7.97 24.96 -8.42
C HIS A 198 -8.74 24.78 -7.09
N ALA A 199 -8.21 23.98 -6.18
CA ALA A 199 -8.93 23.59 -4.95
C ALA A 199 -9.32 24.78 -4.08
N ASN A 200 -8.43 25.76 -3.91
CA ASN A 200 -8.71 26.95 -3.09
C ASN A 200 -9.79 27.83 -3.73
N ASP A 201 -9.80 28.01 -5.05
CA ASP A 201 -10.86 28.74 -5.75
C ASP A 201 -12.22 28.05 -5.61
N ILE A 202 -12.21 26.72 -5.65
CA ILE A 202 -13.40 25.90 -5.42
C ILE A 202 -13.87 26.04 -3.97
N SER A 203 -12.94 25.99 -3.01
CA SER A 203 -13.23 26.15 -1.59
C SER A 203 -13.91 27.49 -1.29
N ASN A 204 -13.33 28.58 -1.79
CA ASN A 204 -13.88 29.92 -1.63
C ASN A 204 -15.31 30.03 -2.20
N ARG A 205 -15.55 29.46 -3.38
CA ARG A 205 -16.89 29.43 -3.99
C ARG A 205 -17.91 28.61 -3.21
N LEU A 206 -17.45 27.62 -2.46
CA LEU A 206 -18.28 26.75 -1.61
C LEU A 206 -18.45 27.31 -0.19
N GLY A 207 -17.74 28.40 0.17
CA GLY A 207 -17.74 28.94 1.52
C GLY A 207 -17.12 27.98 2.54
N TRP A 208 -16.02 27.35 2.18
CA TRP A 208 -15.32 26.35 3.02
C TRP A 208 -14.05 26.93 3.68
N ASP A 209 -14.03 28.18 3.96
CA ASP A 209 -12.91 28.89 4.61
C ASP A 209 -12.66 28.42 6.05
#